data_cfb644c4051f4bb7c8b5cc410e7a6389
#
_entry.id   cfb644c4051f4bb7c8b5cc410e7a6389
#
_cell.length_a   1.000
_cell.length_b   1.000
_cell.length_c   1.000
_cell.angle_alpha   90.00
_cell.angle_beta   90.00
_cell.angle_gamma   90.00
#
_symmetry.space_group_name_H-M   'P 1'
#
loop_
_entity.id
_entity.type
_entity.pdbx_description
1 polymer ?
#
loop_
_entity_poly.entity_id
_entity_poly.type
_entity_poly.pdbx_seq_one_letter_code
_entity_poly.pdbx_strand_id
1 'polypeptide(L)'
;MTKIVTAHSTSLDGCIAGADDRPEQPLGVGGDRLFTWFSDGDTPSRYYPGFKMSAVSAAFFDEGVSGVGAVIAGRRTYDISEAWGGSGPMPGIPLFVLTHQVPDAVPAGDPPYTFVTDGIQRAVEQARTAAAGKDVALMGASIVRQGLQTGLLDELVISLVPVVLGRGARPLDGLEPGSVQLDLVRVVDAPGVTHLTYRVLK
;
A
#
# COMPACT_ATOMS: atom_id res chain seq x y z
N MET A 1 7.32 11.23 -15.54
CA MET A 1 6.42 11.98 -14.61
C MET A 1 6.16 11.09 -13.43
N THR A 2 6.32 11.55 -12.19
CA THR A 2 6.06 10.81 -10.95
C THR A 2 4.60 10.41 -10.87
N LYS A 3 4.30 9.11 -10.83
CA LYS A 3 2.94 8.60 -10.63
C LYS A 3 2.62 8.52 -9.14
N ILE A 4 1.33 8.59 -8.83
CA ILE A 4 0.78 8.20 -7.54
C ILE A 4 0.20 6.80 -7.70
N VAL A 5 0.76 5.85 -6.98
CA VAL A 5 0.44 4.42 -7.14
C VAL A 5 -0.03 3.81 -5.82
N THR A 6 -0.73 2.70 -5.87
CA THR A 6 -0.98 1.87 -4.71
C THR A 6 -0.87 0.40 -5.09
N ALA A 7 -0.38 -0.43 -4.16
CA ALA A 7 -0.29 -1.87 -4.34
C ALA A 7 -0.72 -2.57 -3.04
N HIS A 8 -1.71 -3.46 -3.14
CA HIS A 8 -2.24 -4.19 -2.00
C HIS A 8 -2.53 -5.64 -2.36
N SER A 9 -2.19 -6.55 -1.45
CA SER A 9 -2.80 -7.87 -1.43
C SER A 9 -4.28 -7.71 -1.06
N THR A 10 -5.15 -8.35 -1.82
CA THR A 10 -6.60 -8.11 -1.71
C THR A 10 -7.34 -9.44 -1.77
N SER A 11 -8.31 -9.64 -0.89
CA SER A 11 -9.24 -10.78 -0.95
C SER A 11 -10.22 -10.65 -2.12
N LEU A 12 -10.89 -11.75 -2.49
CA LEU A 12 -11.92 -11.73 -3.53
C LEU A 12 -13.09 -10.78 -3.22
N ASP A 13 -13.35 -10.53 -1.95
CA ASP A 13 -14.37 -9.58 -1.48
C ASP A 13 -13.84 -8.18 -1.18
N GLY A 14 -12.62 -7.86 -1.65
CA GLY A 14 -12.08 -6.51 -1.69
C GLY A 14 -11.42 -6.00 -0.40
N CYS A 15 -11.11 -6.87 0.56
CA CYS A 15 -10.43 -6.50 1.80
C CYS A 15 -8.90 -6.53 1.63
N ILE A 16 -8.21 -5.51 2.15
CA ILE A 16 -6.75 -5.43 2.25
C ILE A 16 -6.23 -5.74 3.67
N ALA A 17 -7.12 -5.87 4.63
CA ALA A 17 -6.89 -6.37 5.98
C ALA A 17 -8.21 -6.96 6.49
N GLY A 18 -8.15 -7.89 7.43
CA GLY A 18 -9.32 -8.43 8.11
C GLY A 18 -9.93 -7.41 9.09
N ALA A 19 -11.04 -7.80 9.72
CA ALA A 19 -11.66 -7.02 10.78
C ALA A 19 -10.78 -7.02 12.05
N ASP A 20 -11.03 -6.04 12.93
CA ASP A 20 -10.40 -5.93 14.25
C ASP A 20 -8.85 -5.84 14.20
N ASP A 21 -8.33 -5.15 13.19
CA ASP A 21 -6.91 -4.82 13.06
C ASP A 21 -6.47 -3.91 14.22
N ARG A 22 -5.37 -4.28 14.88
CA ARG A 22 -4.77 -3.60 16.03
C ARG A 22 -3.28 -3.94 16.14
N PRO A 23 -2.47 -3.28 16.97
CA PRO A 23 -1.02 -3.53 17.04
C PRO A 23 -0.64 -5.00 17.24
N GLU A 24 -1.38 -5.73 18.08
CA GLU A 24 -1.13 -7.16 18.32
C GLU A 24 -1.58 -8.07 17.16
N GLN A 25 -2.38 -7.54 16.26
CA GLN A 25 -2.94 -8.24 15.09
C GLN A 25 -3.08 -7.25 13.91
N PRO A 26 -1.96 -6.73 13.38
CA PRO A 26 -2.00 -5.59 12.43
C PRO A 26 -2.69 -5.89 11.10
N LEU A 27 -2.84 -7.15 10.74
CA LEU A 27 -3.54 -7.57 9.53
C LEU A 27 -5.03 -7.90 9.79
N GLY A 28 -5.52 -7.81 11.03
CA GLY A 28 -6.88 -8.19 11.40
C GLY A 28 -7.15 -9.69 11.31
N VAL A 29 -8.37 -10.09 11.64
CA VAL A 29 -8.80 -11.50 11.66
C VAL A 29 -8.70 -12.11 10.26
N GLY A 30 -7.85 -13.14 10.10
CA GLY A 30 -7.64 -13.86 8.85
C GLY A 30 -6.88 -13.07 7.76
N GLY A 31 -6.44 -11.84 8.07
CA GLY A 31 -5.72 -10.99 7.13
C GLY A 31 -4.32 -11.49 6.77
N ASP A 32 -3.74 -12.35 7.61
CA ASP A 32 -2.49 -13.06 7.33
C ASP A 32 -2.55 -13.87 6.01
N ARG A 33 -3.73 -14.40 5.67
CA ARG A 33 -3.96 -15.14 4.43
C ARG A 33 -3.71 -14.31 3.17
N LEU A 34 -3.85 -13.00 3.23
CA LEU A 34 -3.56 -12.09 2.11
C LEU A 34 -2.07 -12.07 1.73
N PHE A 35 -1.22 -12.51 2.64
CA PHE A 35 0.24 -12.40 2.50
C PHE A 35 0.95 -13.76 2.38
N THR A 36 0.22 -14.87 2.23
CA THR A 36 0.81 -16.21 2.11
C THR A 36 1.73 -16.34 0.90
N TRP A 37 1.41 -15.66 -0.21
CA TRP A 37 2.24 -15.68 -1.42
C TRP A 37 3.64 -15.05 -1.24
N PHE A 38 3.87 -14.27 -0.16
CA PHE A 38 5.21 -13.77 0.20
C PHE A 38 6.13 -14.85 0.78
N SER A 39 5.59 -16.00 1.14
CA SER A 39 6.33 -17.13 1.71
C SER A 39 6.06 -18.46 1.01
N ASP A 40 5.39 -18.45 -0.14
CA ASP A 40 4.97 -19.64 -0.91
C ASP A 40 5.89 -19.91 -2.10
N GLY A 41 7.20 -19.79 -1.89
CA GLY A 41 8.20 -20.02 -2.91
C GLY A 41 9.61 -20.07 -2.35
N ASP A 42 10.59 -20.08 -3.25
CA ASP A 42 12.03 -20.17 -2.93
C ASP A 42 12.85 -18.98 -3.43
N THR A 43 12.24 -18.05 -4.18
CA THR A 43 12.92 -16.89 -4.73
C THR A 43 12.84 -15.72 -3.76
N PRO A 44 13.98 -15.27 -3.16
CA PRO A 44 13.97 -14.14 -2.24
C PRO A 44 13.76 -12.82 -2.99
N SER A 45 13.05 -11.88 -2.38
CA SER A 45 13.02 -10.49 -2.83
C SER A 45 14.38 -9.83 -2.64
N ARG A 46 14.77 -8.97 -3.59
CA ARG A 46 15.99 -8.16 -3.51
C ARG A 46 15.92 -7.10 -2.40
N TYR A 47 14.71 -6.64 -2.08
CA TYR A 47 14.47 -5.57 -1.11
C TYR A 47 14.08 -6.10 0.27
N TYR A 48 13.46 -7.29 0.31
CA TYR A 48 12.99 -7.95 1.51
C TYR A 48 13.43 -9.43 1.50
N PRO A 49 14.68 -9.72 1.86
CA PRO A 49 15.24 -11.08 1.74
C PRO A 49 14.51 -12.15 2.56
N GLY A 50 13.70 -11.72 3.55
CA GLY A 50 12.81 -12.61 4.32
C GLY A 50 11.60 -13.10 3.55
N PHE A 51 11.21 -12.43 2.46
CA PHE A 51 10.12 -12.86 1.59
C PHE A 51 10.67 -13.83 0.53
N LYS A 52 10.11 -15.03 0.49
CA LYS A 52 10.47 -16.08 -0.46
C LYS A 52 9.24 -16.44 -1.29
N MET A 53 9.14 -15.83 -2.44
CA MET A 53 7.99 -15.93 -3.34
C MET A 53 8.25 -16.89 -4.50
N SER A 54 7.24 -17.15 -5.33
CA SER A 54 7.46 -17.66 -6.66
C SER A 54 8.33 -16.70 -7.47
N ALA A 55 9.12 -17.19 -8.42
CA ALA A 55 9.99 -16.34 -9.25
C ALA A 55 9.20 -15.25 -9.98
N VAL A 56 7.98 -15.54 -10.40
CA VAL A 56 7.08 -14.59 -11.08
C VAL A 56 6.65 -13.50 -10.14
N SER A 57 6.19 -13.84 -8.92
CA SER A 57 5.77 -12.86 -7.91
C SER A 57 6.96 -12.04 -7.41
N ALA A 58 8.14 -12.64 -7.23
CA ALA A 58 9.35 -11.92 -6.81
C ALA A 58 9.76 -10.88 -7.84
N ALA A 59 9.75 -11.21 -9.13
CA ALA A 59 10.06 -10.26 -10.19
C ALA A 59 9.04 -9.10 -10.23
N PHE A 60 7.74 -9.41 -10.12
CA PHE A 60 6.67 -8.41 -10.09
C PHE A 60 6.78 -7.48 -8.89
N PHE A 61 6.97 -8.06 -7.71
CA PHE A 61 7.10 -7.31 -6.45
C PHE A 61 8.32 -6.39 -6.45
N ASP A 62 9.49 -6.93 -6.83
CA ASP A 62 10.74 -6.17 -6.85
C ASP A 62 10.71 -5.03 -7.89
N GLU A 63 10.05 -5.23 -9.04
CA GLU A 63 9.80 -4.18 -10.02
C GLU A 63 9.01 -3.03 -9.39
N GLY A 64 7.89 -3.34 -8.72
CA GLY A 64 7.06 -2.34 -8.03
C GLY A 64 7.83 -1.59 -6.95
N VAL A 65 8.54 -2.30 -6.07
CA VAL A 65 9.33 -1.70 -4.98
C VAL A 65 10.42 -0.78 -5.54
N SER A 66 11.11 -1.17 -6.61
CA SER A 66 12.19 -0.37 -7.20
C SER A 66 11.74 1.00 -7.74
N GLY A 67 10.48 1.08 -8.15
CA GLY A 67 9.85 2.27 -8.70
C GLY A 67 9.47 3.32 -7.65
N VAL A 68 9.35 2.94 -6.37
CA VAL A 68 8.87 3.83 -5.30
C VAL A 68 10.00 4.69 -4.75
N GLY A 69 9.74 5.99 -4.58
CA GLY A 69 10.65 6.97 -3.99
C GLY A 69 10.11 7.66 -2.73
N ALA A 70 8.81 7.54 -2.46
CA ALA A 70 8.20 8.01 -1.20
C ALA A 70 6.92 7.22 -0.91
N VAL A 71 6.53 7.13 0.35
CA VAL A 71 5.29 6.49 0.78
C VAL A 71 4.42 7.50 1.54
N ILE A 72 3.10 7.48 1.30
CA ILE A 72 2.11 8.18 2.11
C ILE A 72 1.25 7.12 2.79
N ALA A 73 1.28 7.06 4.11
CA ALA A 73 0.44 6.17 4.92
C ALA A 73 -0.61 6.96 5.71
N GLY A 74 -1.75 6.31 5.99
CA GLY A 74 -2.73 6.85 6.91
C GLY A 74 -2.31 6.67 8.37
N ARG A 75 -2.80 7.54 9.25
CA ARG A 75 -2.52 7.49 10.69
C ARG A 75 -2.83 6.13 11.31
N ARG A 76 -3.98 5.52 10.99
CA ARG A 76 -4.30 4.19 11.50
C ARG A 76 -3.26 3.14 11.09
N THR A 77 -2.84 3.13 9.82
CA THR A 77 -1.82 2.20 9.32
C THR A 77 -0.50 2.40 10.05
N TYR A 78 -0.11 3.65 10.30
CA TYR A 78 1.06 3.99 11.08
C TYR A 78 0.97 3.45 12.52
N ASP A 79 -0.18 3.66 13.20
CA ASP A 79 -0.37 3.26 14.59
C ASP A 79 -0.38 1.73 14.75
N ILE A 80 -1.16 0.99 13.93
CA ILE A 80 -1.25 -0.48 14.01
C ILE A 80 0.03 -1.20 13.62
N SER A 81 0.88 -0.55 12.81
CA SER A 81 2.20 -1.07 12.44
C SER A 81 3.30 -0.63 13.42
N GLU A 82 2.94 0.00 14.56
CA GLU A 82 3.89 0.53 15.56
C GLU A 82 5.01 1.35 14.89
N ALA A 83 4.63 2.17 13.90
CA ALA A 83 5.54 2.97 13.08
C ALA A 83 6.67 2.15 12.43
N TRP A 84 6.47 0.85 12.22
CA TRP A 84 7.49 -0.10 11.71
C TRP A 84 8.82 -0.04 12.48
N GLY A 85 8.74 0.22 13.80
CA GLY A 85 9.93 0.34 14.64
C GLY A 85 10.90 1.46 14.24
N GLY A 86 10.45 2.46 13.49
CA GLY A 86 11.28 3.56 13.00
C GLY A 86 11.83 3.38 11.57
N SER A 87 11.70 2.19 10.97
CA SER A 87 12.24 1.92 9.61
C SER A 87 11.29 2.32 8.47
N GLY A 88 10.02 2.59 8.79
CA GLY A 88 8.98 2.73 7.79
C GLY A 88 8.63 1.40 7.08
N PRO A 89 7.59 1.40 6.23
CA PRO A 89 7.18 0.20 5.47
C PRO A 89 8.20 -0.20 4.40
N MET A 90 9.03 0.74 3.96
CA MET A 90 10.09 0.55 2.97
C MET A 90 11.36 1.22 3.52
N PRO A 91 12.35 0.43 3.99
CA PRO A 91 13.57 0.98 4.59
C PRO A 91 14.32 1.95 3.67
N GLY A 92 14.72 3.10 4.20
CA GLY A 92 15.42 4.14 3.44
C GLY A 92 14.52 5.01 2.53
N ILE A 93 13.21 4.74 2.48
CA ILE A 93 12.25 5.51 1.68
C ILE A 93 11.48 6.49 2.59
N PRO A 94 11.41 7.79 2.25
CA PRO A 94 10.65 8.79 3.02
C PRO A 94 9.20 8.39 3.25
N LEU A 95 8.74 8.46 4.50
CA LEU A 95 7.37 8.19 4.91
C LEU A 95 6.66 9.48 5.31
N PHE A 96 5.55 9.76 4.66
CA PHE A 96 4.60 10.81 5.00
C PHE A 96 3.38 10.19 5.68
N VAL A 97 3.04 10.66 6.88
CA VAL A 97 1.87 10.18 7.62
C VAL A 97 0.77 11.22 7.54
N LEU A 98 -0.29 10.92 6.79
CA LEU A 98 -1.47 11.79 6.74
C LEU A 98 -2.31 11.59 8.00
N THR A 99 -2.50 12.66 8.75
CA THR A 99 -3.15 12.64 10.07
C THR A 99 -3.86 13.96 10.35
N HIS A 100 -4.84 13.97 11.26
CA HIS A 100 -5.42 15.21 11.79
C HIS A 100 -4.60 15.81 12.93
N GLN A 101 -3.81 14.96 13.62
CA GLN A 101 -3.00 15.39 14.76
C GLN A 101 -1.69 14.58 14.77
N VAL A 102 -0.58 15.31 14.93
CA VAL A 102 0.74 14.67 15.12
C VAL A 102 0.74 13.92 16.46
N PRO A 103 1.24 12.67 16.53
CA PRO A 103 1.37 11.96 17.80
C PRO A 103 2.35 12.64 18.74
N ASP A 104 2.08 12.57 20.06
CA ASP A 104 2.94 13.17 21.08
C ASP A 104 4.33 12.48 21.13
N ALA A 105 4.40 11.19 20.83
CA ALA A 105 5.63 10.41 20.75
C ALA A 105 5.83 9.86 19.35
N VAL A 106 6.98 10.16 18.77
CA VAL A 106 7.37 9.68 17.43
C VAL A 106 8.70 8.93 17.58
N PRO A 107 8.80 7.66 17.18
CA PRO A 107 10.07 6.96 17.18
C PRO A 107 11.05 7.64 16.22
N ALA A 108 12.33 7.57 16.54
CA ALA A 108 13.37 8.01 15.63
C ALA A 108 13.29 7.18 14.35
N GLY A 109 13.21 7.84 13.21
CA GLY A 109 13.17 7.21 11.88
C GLY A 109 14.38 7.59 11.04
N ASP A 110 14.76 6.73 10.10
CA ASP A 110 15.79 7.01 9.10
C ASP A 110 15.30 6.55 7.72
N PRO A 111 14.85 7.49 6.86
CA PRO A 111 14.69 8.95 7.10
C PRO A 111 13.59 9.26 8.13
N PRO A 112 13.62 10.46 8.76
CA PRO A 112 12.60 10.89 9.70
C PRO A 112 11.19 10.92 9.07
N TYR A 113 10.17 10.59 9.86
CA TYR A 113 8.78 10.66 9.40
C TYR A 113 8.28 12.10 9.26
N THR A 114 7.54 12.35 8.20
CA THR A 114 6.88 13.64 7.98
C THR A 114 5.37 13.49 8.23
N PHE A 115 4.84 14.18 9.24
CA PHE A 115 3.41 14.22 9.50
C PHE A 115 2.78 15.38 8.75
N VAL A 116 1.69 15.08 8.01
CA VAL A 116 0.97 16.07 7.20
C VAL A 116 -0.46 16.18 7.71
N THR A 117 -0.88 17.40 8.11
CA THR A 117 -2.20 17.68 8.65
C THR A 117 -3.11 18.43 7.68
N ASP A 118 -2.57 18.90 6.56
CA ASP A 118 -3.22 19.81 5.61
C ASP A 118 -3.88 19.08 4.42
N GLY A 119 -4.17 17.77 4.58
CA GLY A 119 -4.88 16.99 3.60
C GLY A 119 -3.98 16.26 2.59
N ILE A 120 -4.63 15.40 1.79
CA ILE A 120 -3.92 14.47 0.88
C ILE A 120 -3.18 15.20 -0.24
N GLN A 121 -3.70 16.30 -0.75
CA GLN A 121 -3.06 17.10 -1.81
C GLN A 121 -1.69 17.60 -1.35
N ARG A 122 -1.63 18.13 -0.12
CA ARG A 122 -0.38 18.61 0.46
C ARG A 122 0.60 17.48 0.71
N ALA A 123 0.12 16.31 1.19
CA ALA A 123 0.96 15.13 1.37
C ALA A 123 1.56 14.65 0.04
N VAL A 124 0.77 14.60 -1.02
CA VAL A 124 1.22 14.20 -2.37
C VAL A 124 2.26 15.19 -2.93
N GLU A 125 2.04 16.49 -2.77
CA GLU A 125 2.99 17.52 -3.21
C GLU A 125 4.37 17.36 -2.55
N GLN A 126 4.40 17.18 -1.23
CA GLN A 126 5.63 16.98 -0.48
C GLN A 126 6.30 15.64 -0.84
N ALA A 127 5.52 14.57 -0.92
CA ALA A 127 6.02 13.24 -1.25
C ALA A 127 6.59 13.18 -2.68
N ARG A 128 5.98 13.85 -3.67
CA ARG A 128 6.53 13.97 -5.03
C ARG A 128 7.90 14.63 -5.05
N THR A 129 8.08 15.65 -4.24
CA THR A 129 9.39 16.33 -4.12
C THR A 129 10.44 15.38 -3.55
N ALA A 130 10.09 14.64 -2.48
CA ALA A 130 10.99 13.68 -1.83
C ALA A 130 11.28 12.44 -2.69
N ALA A 131 10.34 12.03 -3.54
CA ALA A 131 10.46 10.86 -4.40
C ALA A 131 11.53 10.98 -5.50
N ALA A 132 12.06 12.18 -5.74
CA ALA A 132 13.18 12.44 -6.66
C ALA A 132 12.99 11.84 -8.07
N GLY A 133 11.77 11.97 -8.61
CA GLY A 133 11.42 11.48 -9.95
C GLY A 133 10.86 10.05 -9.98
N LYS A 134 10.93 9.30 -8.89
CA LYS A 134 10.25 8.00 -8.72
C LYS A 134 8.79 8.19 -8.32
N ASP A 135 8.06 7.09 -8.18
CA ASP A 135 6.65 7.09 -7.84
C ASP A 135 6.39 7.29 -6.34
N VAL A 136 5.20 7.75 -6.00
CA VAL A 136 4.71 7.87 -4.61
C VAL A 136 3.68 6.80 -4.36
N ALA A 137 3.93 5.93 -3.37
CA ALA A 137 3.01 4.87 -2.99
C ALA A 137 2.02 5.34 -1.91
N LEU A 138 0.73 5.08 -2.13
CA LEU A 138 -0.33 5.27 -1.13
C LEU A 138 -0.56 3.97 -0.36
N MET A 139 -0.56 4.02 0.97
CA MET A 139 -0.72 2.86 1.85
C MET A 139 -1.90 3.04 2.82
N GLY A 140 -2.79 2.05 2.83
CA GLY A 140 -3.96 2.00 3.71
C GLY A 140 -5.26 2.44 3.04
N ALA A 141 -6.38 1.81 3.45
CA ALA A 141 -7.68 1.93 2.76
C ALA A 141 -8.18 3.37 2.63
N SER A 142 -8.09 4.18 3.70
CA SER A 142 -8.57 5.56 3.69
C SER A 142 -7.75 6.46 2.77
N ILE A 143 -6.44 6.24 2.67
CA ILE A 143 -5.55 7.04 1.83
C ILE A 143 -5.79 6.71 0.34
N VAL A 144 -5.93 5.44 0.00
CA VAL A 144 -6.28 5.00 -1.36
C VAL A 144 -7.62 5.59 -1.79
N ARG A 145 -8.64 5.53 -0.93
CA ARG A 145 -9.95 6.10 -1.19
C ARG A 145 -9.87 7.60 -1.45
N GLN A 146 -9.16 8.36 -0.61
CA GLN A 146 -8.95 9.79 -0.81
C GLN A 146 -8.21 10.05 -2.13
N GLY A 147 -7.20 9.25 -2.47
CA GLY A 147 -6.48 9.34 -3.74
C GLY A 147 -7.38 9.16 -4.96
N LEU A 148 -8.33 8.22 -4.88
CA LEU A 148 -9.34 7.99 -5.93
C LEU A 148 -10.35 9.14 -6.00
N GLN A 149 -10.93 9.54 -4.87
CA GLN A 149 -11.94 10.61 -4.80
C GLN A 149 -11.42 11.97 -5.27
N THR A 150 -10.13 12.23 -5.09
CA THR A 150 -9.50 13.50 -5.51
C THR A 150 -8.85 13.43 -6.89
N GLY A 151 -8.93 12.28 -7.58
CA GLY A 151 -8.30 12.08 -8.89
C GLY A 151 -6.75 12.09 -8.85
N LEU A 152 -6.15 11.93 -7.69
CA LEU A 152 -4.69 11.93 -7.53
C LEU A 152 -4.07 10.59 -7.89
N LEU A 153 -4.76 9.46 -7.65
CA LEU A 153 -4.23 8.13 -7.93
C LEU A 153 -4.12 7.91 -9.44
N ASP A 154 -2.96 7.46 -9.90
CA ASP A 154 -2.68 7.16 -11.31
C ASP A 154 -2.75 5.66 -11.60
N GLU A 155 -2.34 4.82 -10.65
CA GLU A 155 -2.24 3.38 -10.85
C GLU A 155 -2.67 2.60 -9.60
N LEU A 156 -3.52 1.61 -9.81
CA LEU A 156 -4.01 0.70 -8.78
C LEU A 156 -3.49 -0.72 -9.08
N VAL A 157 -2.67 -1.25 -8.19
CA VAL A 157 -2.18 -2.62 -8.27
C VAL A 157 -2.89 -3.47 -7.22
N ILE A 158 -3.51 -4.55 -7.68
CA ILE A 158 -4.21 -5.53 -6.85
C ILE A 158 -3.50 -6.88 -6.99
N SER A 159 -2.92 -7.38 -5.90
CA SER A 159 -2.48 -8.77 -5.79
C SER A 159 -3.65 -9.57 -5.22
N LEU A 160 -4.48 -10.11 -6.13
CA LEU A 160 -5.71 -10.81 -5.80
C LEU A 160 -5.41 -12.21 -5.27
N VAL A 161 -5.70 -12.42 -4.00
CA VAL A 161 -5.52 -13.71 -3.31
C VAL A 161 -6.86 -14.46 -3.27
N PRO A 162 -6.90 -15.78 -3.53
CA PRO A 162 -8.14 -16.55 -3.58
C PRO A 162 -8.68 -16.87 -2.17
N VAL A 163 -9.01 -15.81 -1.41
CA VAL A 163 -9.58 -15.88 -0.06
C VAL A 163 -10.75 -14.90 0.04
N VAL A 164 -11.74 -15.23 0.88
CA VAL A 164 -12.86 -14.35 1.26
C VAL A 164 -12.73 -14.09 2.76
N LEU A 165 -12.67 -12.82 3.15
CA LEU A 165 -12.54 -12.41 4.55
C LEU A 165 -13.89 -12.04 5.18
N GLY A 166 -14.89 -11.66 4.38
CA GLY A 166 -16.23 -11.27 4.81
C GLY A 166 -16.29 -9.84 5.35
N ARG A 167 -15.39 -9.46 6.26
CA ARG A 167 -15.29 -8.12 6.84
C ARG A 167 -13.85 -7.69 6.95
N GLY A 168 -13.61 -6.37 6.84
CA GLY A 168 -12.24 -5.83 6.92
C GLY A 168 -12.10 -4.45 6.30
N ALA A 169 -10.87 -4.03 6.14
CA ALA A 169 -10.54 -2.75 5.51
C ALA A 169 -10.67 -2.85 3.98
N ARG A 170 -11.59 -2.08 3.41
CA ARG A 170 -11.86 -2.03 1.96
C ARG A 170 -11.57 -0.64 1.41
N PRO A 171 -10.55 -0.48 0.57
CA PRO A 171 -10.19 0.83 0.01
C PRO A 171 -11.22 1.40 -0.96
N LEU A 172 -12.02 0.55 -1.60
CA LEU A 172 -13.00 0.95 -2.62
C LEU A 172 -14.41 1.21 -2.05
N ASP A 173 -14.64 0.94 -0.76
CA ASP A 173 -15.93 1.24 -0.12
C ASP A 173 -16.17 2.75 0.00
N GLY A 174 -17.44 3.18 -0.19
CA GLY A 174 -17.85 4.57 -0.05
C GLY A 174 -17.38 5.47 -1.19
N LEU A 175 -17.01 4.91 -2.32
CA LEU A 175 -16.89 5.65 -3.59
C LEU A 175 -18.28 5.83 -4.20
N GLU A 176 -18.51 6.98 -4.85
CA GLU A 176 -19.74 7.20 -5.59
C GLU A 176 -19.84 6.22 -6.79
N PRO A 177 -21.00 5.63 -7.04
CA PRO A 177 -21.18 4.69 -8.14
C PRO A 177 -20.72 5.28 -9.49
N GLY A 178 -19.84 4.58 -10.19
CA GLY A 178 -19.32 4.99 -11.49
C GLY A 178 -18.31 6.14 -11.47
N SER A 179 -17.91 6.63 -10.29
CA SER A 179 -16.96 7.74 -10.17
C SER A 179 -15.52 7.39 -10.55
N VAL A 180 -15.17 6.11 -10.54
CA VAL A 180 -13.84 5.62 -10.88
C VAL A 180 -13.91 4.66 -12.05
N GLN A 181 -13.18 4.97 -13.11
CA GLN A 181 -13.02 4.09 -14.26
C GLN A 181 -11.59 3.59 -14.33
N LEU A 182 -11.43 2.33 -14.67
CA LEU A 182 -10.14 1.63 -14.67
C LEU A 182 -9.89 1.00 -16.04
N ASP A 183 -8.64 1.10 -16.50
CA ASP A 183 -8.14 0.41 -17.68
C ASP A 183 -7.15 -0.69 -17.24
N LEU A 184 -7.42 -1.94 -17.59
CA LEU A 184 -6.56 -3.06 -17.24
C LEU A 184 -5.29 -3.03 -18.09
N VAL A 185 -4.15 -2.77 -17.45
CA VAL A 185 -2.85 -2.60 -18.11
C VAL A 185 -2.04 -3.90 -18.15
N ARG A 186 -2.09 -4.67 -17.05
CA ARG A 186 -1.26 -5.87 -16.91
C ARG A 186 -1.93 -6.91 -16.03
N VAL A 187 -1.79 -8.18 -16.43
CA VAL A 187 -2.15 -9.35 -15.63
C VAL A 187 -0.92 -10.23 -15.51
N VAL A 188 -0.59 -10.65 -14.29
CA VAL A 188 0.47 -11.60 -14.02
C VAL A 188 -0.11 -12.70 -13.13
N ASP A 189 -0.25 -13.88 -13.69
CA ASP A 189 -0.69 -15.06 -12.96
C ASP A 189 0.49 -15.73 -12.27
N ALA A 190 0.32 -16.05 -10.99
CA ALA A 190 1.35 -16.68 -10.17
C ALA A 190 0.69 -17.64 -9.16
N PRO A 191 1.44 -18.63 -8.64
CA PRO A 191 0.94 -19.53 -7.60
C PRO A 191 0.35 -18.76 -6.42
N GLY A 192 -0.92 -19.04 -6.09
CA GLY A 192 -1.62 -18.46 -4.95
C GLY A 192 -2.04 -16.99 -5.07
N VAL A 193 -1.73 -16.32 -6.19
CA VAL A 193 -2.06 -14.90 -6.37
C VAL A 193 -2.11 -14.53 -7.86
N THR A 194 -3.03 -13.62 -8.21
CA THR A 194 -3.02 -12.96 -9.54
C THR A 194 -2.76 -11.48 -9.36
N HIS A 195 -1.69 -10.96 -9.95
CA HIS A 195 -1.36 -9.54 -9.89
C HIS A 195 -2.02 -8.80 -11.05
N LEU A 196 -2.81 -7.79 -10.73
CA LEU A 196 -3.57 -6.96 -11.66
C LEU A 196 -3.10 -5.52 -11.54
N THR A 197 -2.70 -4.91 -12.65
CA THR A 197 -2.34 -3.49 -12.70
C THR A 197 -3.37 -2.74 -13.50
N TYR A 198 -3.98 -1.74 -12.89
CA TYR A 198 -4.96 -0.86 -13.50
C TYR A 198 -4.46 0.57 -13.57
N ARG A 199 -4.71 1.23 -14.70
CA ARG A 199 -4.63 2.69 -14.82
C ARG A 199 -5.95 3.29 -14.38
N VAL A 200 -5.89 4.34 -13.56
CA VAL A 200 -7.07 5.12 -13.20
C VAL A 200 -7.31 6.14 -14.31
N LEU A 201 -8.50 6.12 -14.91
CA LEU A 201 -8.89 7.08 -15.94
C LEU A 201 -9.36 8.38 -15.27
N LYS A 202 -8.93 9.52 -15.80
CA LYS A 202 -9.19 10.87 -15.27
C LYS A 202 -10.07 11.66 -16.24
#